data_685335c1a69b87ef616547642f1787c6
#
_entry.id   685335c1a69b87ef616547642f1787c6
#
_cell.length_a   1.000
_cell.length_b   1.000
_cell.length_c   1.000
_cell.angle_alpha   90.00
_cell.angle_beta   90.00
_cell.angle_gamma   90.00
#
_symmetry.space_group_name_H-M   'P 1'
#
loop_
_entity.id
_entity.type
_entity.pdbx_description
1 polymer ?
#
loop_
_entity_poly.entity_id
_entity_poly.type
_entity_poly.pdbx_seq_one_letter_code
_entity_poly.pdbx_strand_id
1 'polypeptide(L)'
;MPAVDTGAWSPEMQVRALPGLVGKRSDRVTVTAAREGDPSARALSWPEELRGSVVVVKFGGNAMVDARLQLTFAQDVVELWHAGLRPVVVHGGGPQISAMLDRLGLETRFEAGLRVTTPETLDVVRMVLTGRVQRELVGHINAHGPFAVGLTGEDAHTMTAVRRPARVDGRAVDIGLVGDVVDVNPAMVRALLEQDHIPVVSPVARGADGQVYNVNADLAAAALAVALDAERLVMLTDVEGLYADWPHSTEVIGRLTARALDGLLPGLASGMLPKMEGCLRAVRGGVRKAHVVDGRVPHAVLRSVLAETSPGTTVVPDVVTRPDQTRE
;
A
#
# COMPACT_ATOMS: atom_id res chain seq x y z
N MET A 1 -20.76 -41.02 -31.90
CA MET A 1 -20.67 -39.62 -31.43
C MET A 1 -21.99 -39.26 -30.80
N PRO A 2 -22.08 -39.09 -29.49
CA PRO A 2 -23.31 -38.59 -28.84
C PRO A 2 -23.35 -37.08 -28.93
N ALA A 3 -24.54 -36.54 -29.20
CA ALA A 3 -24.83 -35.11 -29.33
C ALA A 3 -24.66 -34.40 -27.97
N VAL A 4 -24.01 -33.25 -28.00
CA VAL A 4 -23.88 -32.34 -26.84
C VAL A 4 -25.18 -31.54 -26.72
N ASP A 5 -25.90 -31.76 -25.62
CA ASP A 5 -27.10 -31.01 -25.26
C ASP A 5 -26.71 -29.58 -24.89
N THR A 6 -27.09 -28.63 -25.74
CA THR A 6 -26.98 -27.19 -25.49
C THR A 6 -28.20 -26.72 -24.71
N GLY A 7 -28.17 -26.96 -23.38
CA GLY A 7 -29.19 -26.45 -22.46
C GLY A 7 -29.32 -24.93 -22.57
N ALA A 8 -30.45 -24.47 -23.08
CA ALA A 8 -30.83 -23.09 -23.21
C ALA A 8 -30.84 -22.38 -21.83
N TRP A 9 -30.09 -21.29 -21.74
CA TRP A 9 -30.11 -20.40 -20.59
C TRP A 9 -31.46 -19.69 -20.49
N SER A 10 -32.21 -19.95 -19.43
CA SER A 10 -33.49 -19.25 -19.20
C SER A 10 -33.26 -18.01 -18.36
N PRO A 11 -33.90 -16.87 -18.72
CA PRO A 11 -33.64 -15.55 -18.07
C PRO A 11 -34.34 -15.32 -16.74
N GLU A 12 -34.85 -16.35 -16.06
CA GLU A 12 -35.66 -16.17 -14.85
C GLU A 12 -34.97 -16.61 -13.55
N MET A 13 -33.74 -16.24 -13.33
CA MET A 13 -33.21 -16.20 -11.96
C MET A 13 -33.27 -14.78 -11.45
N GLN A 14 -34.45 -14.35 -11.00
CA GLN A 14 -34.60 -13.16 -10.16
C GLN A 14 -33.76 -13.36 -8.91
N VAL A 15 -32.62 -12.67 -8.84
CA VAL A 15 -31.88 -12.48 -7.60
C VAL A 15 -32.82 -11.74 -6.64
N ARG A 16 -33.36 -12.46 -5.67
CA ARG A 16 -34.09 -11.86 -4.56
C ARG A 16 -33.13 -10.94 -3.83
N ALA A 17 -33.28 -9.64 -4.02
CA ALA A 17 -32.60 -8.64 -3.20
C ALA A 17 -32.96 -8.90 -1.74
N LEU A 18 -31.98 -9.17 -0.91
CA LEU A 18 -32.14 -9.17 0.54
C LEU A 18 -32.35 -7.71 0.97
N PRO A 19 -33.49 -7.32 1.52
CA PRO A 19 -33.70 -5.95 2.00
C PRO A 19 -32.93 -5.80 3.31
N GLY A 20 -31.99 -4.84 3.37
CA GLY A 20 -31.41 -4.40 4.63
C GLY A 20 -29.91 -4.18 4.69
N LEU A 21 -29.15 -4.18 3.58
CA LEU A 21 -27.68 -4.05 3.62
C LEU A 21 -27.12 -2.76 3.00
N VAL A 22 -27.95 -1.72 2.86
CA VAL A 22 -27.45 -0.39 2.50
C VAL A 22 -27.70 0.55 3.68
N GLY A 23 -26.80 0.48 4.66
CA GLY A 23 -26.71 1.46 5.74
C GLY A 23 -26.12 2.76 5.20
N LYS A 24 -26.91 3.84 5.22
CA LYS A 24 -26.41 5.19 4.94
C LYS A 24 -25.43 5.61 6.03
N ARG A 25 -24.33 6.25 5.64
CA ARG A 25 -23.23 6.79 6.46
C ARG A 25 -23.64 7.72 7.63
N SER A 26 -24.92 7.94 7.91
CA SER A 26 -25.38 8.99 8.84
C SER A 26 -25.76 8.52 10.23
N ASP A 27 -25.81 7.23 10.51
CA ASP A 27 -26.22 6.76 11.84
C ASP A 27 -25.00 6.45 12.68
N ARG A 28 -24.93 7.09 13.83
CA ARG A 28 -23.92 6.91 14.89
C ARG A 28 -23.71 5.41 15.13
N VAL A 29 -22.66 4.85 14.55
CA VAL A 29 -22.19 3.54 14.95
C VAL A 29 -21.48 3.70 16.29
N THR A 30 -22.20 3.40 17.35
CA THR A 30 -21.58 3.15 18.65
C THR A 30 -20.78 1.85 18.47
N VAL A 31 -19.45 1.95 18.40
CA VAL A 31 -18.57 0.79 18.35
C VAL A 31 -18.72 0.02 19.66
N THR A 32 -19.61 -0.96 19.65
CA THR A 32 -19.75 -1.93 20.73
C THR A 32 -19.08 -3.20 20.28
N ALA A 33 -17.79 -3.34 20.53
CA ALA A 33 -17.14 -4.62 20.65
C ALA A 33 -15.66 -4.54 21.02
N ALA A 34 -15.32 -3.96 22.12
CA ALA A 34 -14.15 -4.43 22.83
C ALA A 34 -14.64 -5.51 23.80
N ARG A 35 -14.16 -6.74 23.65
CA ARG A 35 -14.28 -7.72 24.72
C ARG A 35 -13.60 -7.11 25.95
N GLU A 36 -14.34 -7.03 27.07
CA GLU A 36 -13.82 -6.59 28.36
C GLU A 36 -12.54 -7.38 28.68
N GLY A 37 -11.41 -6.67 28.75
CA GLY A 37 -10.13 -7.26 29.16
C GLY A 37 -8.89 -6.83 28.38
N ASP A 38 -8.99 -6.10 27.26
CA ASP A 38 -7.82 -5.59 26.55
C ASP A 38 -7.54 -4.13 26.92
N PRO A 39 -6.42 -3.83 27.65
CA PRO A 39 -6.06 -2.46 28.02
C PRO A 39 -5.71 -1.56 26.81
N SER A 40 -5.55 -2.14 25.59
CA SER A 40 -5.28 -1.40 24.36
C SER A 40 -6.54 -0.82 23.70
N ALA A 41 -7.74 -1.22 24.15
CA ALA A 41 -9.02 -0.68 23.71
C ALA A 41 -9.42 0.61 24.44
N ARG A 42 -8.47 1.50 24.77
CA ARG A 42 -8.83 2.89 25.03
C ARG A 42 -9.48 3.43 23.79
N ALA A 43 -10.72 3.91 23.92
CA ALA A 43 -11.47 4.55 22.84
C ALA A 43 -10.56 5.50 22.06
N LEU A 44 -10.11 5.07 20.88
CA LEU A 44 -9.36 5.93 19.97
C LEU A 44 -10.33 7.03 19.55
N SER A 45 -10.13 8.26 20.03
CA SER A 45 -10.87 9.40 19.52
C SER A 45 -10.41 9.65 18.09
N TRP A 46 -11.31 9.46 17.15
CA TRP A 46 -11.04 9.77 15.74
C TRP A 46 -10.89 11.29 15.58
N PRO A 47 -9.74 11.77 15.08
CA PRO A 47 -9.60 13.19 14.81
C PRO A 47 -10.57 13.59 13.70
N GLU A 48 -11.54 14.46 14.00
CA GLU A 48 -12.51 14.95 13.00
C GLU A 48 -11.81 15.58 11.79
N GLU A 49 -10.63 16.15 12.01
CA GLU A 49 -9.76 16.74 10.99
C GLU A 49 -9.34 15.76 9.89
N LEU A 50 -9.34 14.46 10.16
CA LEU A 50 -8.98 13.42 9.20
C LEU A 50 -10.19 12.90 8.39
N ARG A 51 -11.41 13.29 8.74
CA ARG A 51 -12.62 12.84 8.04
C ARG A 51 -12.58 13.25 6.56
N GLY A 52 -12.82 12.30 5.67
CA GLY A 52 -12.77 12.51 4.22
C GLY A 52 -11.35 12.49 3.64
N SER A 53 -10.31 12.47 4.48
CA SER A 53 -8.93 12.44 4.02
C SER A 53 -8.55 11.08 3.44
N VAL A 54 -7.74 11.11 2.38
CA VAL A 54 -7.15 9.89 1.79
C VAL A 54 -5.97 9.43 2.63
N VAL A 55 -5.95 8.14 2.92
CA VAL A 55 -4.82 7.45 3.58
C VAL A 55 -4.36 6.32 2.66
N VAL A 56 -3.13 6.41 2.15
CA VAL A 56 -2.55 5.32 1.36
C VAL A 56 -1.77 4.41 2.30
N VAL A 57 -2.10 3.12 2.27
CA VAL A 57 -1.45 2.09 3.09
C VAL A 57 -0.75 1.09 2.20
N LYS A 58 0.56 1.01 2.32
CA LYS A 58 1.35 -0.04 1.66
C LYS A 58 1.44 -1.25 2.56
N PHE A 59 0.88 -2.37 2.11
CA PHE A 59 0.94 -3.67 2.79
C PHE A 59 1.99 -4.57 2.14
N GLY A 60 2.95 -5.08 2.93
CA GLY A 60 4.06 -5.86 2.39
C GLY A 60 4.85 -6.57 3.50
N GLY A 61 5.93 -7.25 3.10
CA GLY A 61 6.80 -7.97 4.00
C GLY A 61 6.20 -9.27 4.54
N ASN A 62 6.72 -9.73 5.67
CA ASN A 62 6.30 -10.99 6.30
C ASN A 62 4.85 -10.93 6.84
N ALA A 63 4.32 -9.74 7.10
CA ALA A 63 2.91 -9.58 7.46
C ALA A 63 1.95 -10.14 6.39
N MET A 64 2.40 -10.25 5.13
CA MET A 64 1.62 -10.81 4.03
C MET A 64 1.55 -12.34 4.01
N VAL A 65 2.37 -13.04 4.79
CA VAL A 65 2.36 -14.51 4.86
C VAL A 65 1.72 -15.02 6.15
N ASP A 66 1.51 -14.16 7.14
CA ASP A 66 0.82 -14.49 8.37
C ASP A 66 -0.69 -14.21 8.23
N ALA A 67 -1.50 -15.26 8.26
CA ALA A 67 -2.96 -15.15 8.09
C ALA A 67 -3.64 -14.28 9.16
N ARG A 68 -3.12 -14.26 10.39
CA ARG A 68 -3.69 -13.43 11.47
C ARG A 68 -3.41 -11.95 11.22
N LEU A 69 -2.19 -11.62 10.78
CA LEU A 69 -1.82 -10.25 10.44
C LEU A 69 -2.58 -9.74 9.21
N GLN A 70 -2.86 -10.61 8.21
CA GLN A 70 -3.71 -10.25 7.08
C GLN A 70 -5.14 -9.91 7.51
N LEU A 71 -5.73 -10.70 8.41
CA LEU A 71 -7.07 -10.43 8.94
C LEU A 71 -7.10 -9.15 9.77
N THR A 72 -6.11 -8.94 10.64
CA THR A 72 -5.99 -7.71 11.44
C THR A 72 -5.80 -6.48 10.55
N PHE A 73 -4.99 -6.60 9.49
CA PHE A 73 -4.82 -5.54 8.50
C PHE A 73 -6.14 -5.19 7.80
N ALA A 74 -6.89 -6.20 7.36
CA ALA A 74 -8.19 -5.99 6.72
C ALA A 74 -9.18 -5.28 7.67
N GLN A 75 -9.19 -5.69 8.94
CA GLN A 75 -9.98 -5.02 9.98
C GLN A 75 -9.55 -3.55 10.14
N ASP A 76 -8.26 -3.27 10.27
CA ASP A 76 -7.75 -1.90 10.40
C ASP A 76 -8.20 -1.00 9.23
N VAL A 77 -8.10 -1.51 8.00
CA VAL A 77 -8.51 -0.75 6.80
C VAL A 77 -10.01 -0.46 6.81
N VAL A 78 -10.83 -1.42 7.22
CA VAL A 78 -12.30 -1.24 7.35
C VAL A 78 -12.63 -0.27 8.48
N GLU A 79 -11.92 -0.30 9.60
CA GLU A 79 -12.10 0.65 10.68
C GLU A 79 -11.75 2.09 10.26
N LEU A 80 -10.67 2.29 9.48
CA LEU A 80 -10.37 3.60 8.87
C LEU A 80 -11.54 4.08 7.99
N TRP A 81 -12.12 3.18 7.19
CA TRP A 81 -13.27 3.50 6.35
C TRP A 81 -14.51 3.88 7.17
N HIS A 82 -14.84 3.13 8.22
CA HIS A 82 -15.94 3.42 9.14
C HIS A 82 -15.75 4.76 9.86
N ALA A 83 -14.52 5.12 10.18
CA ALA A 83 -14.18 6.41 10.77
C ALA A 83 -14.36 7.60 9.80
N GLY A 84 -14.69 7.32 8.55
CA GLY A 84 -14.91 8.33 7.51
C GLY A 84 -13.66 8.75 6.76
N LEU A 85 -12.53 8.04 6.92
CA LEU A 85 -11.36 8.20 6.08
C LEU A 85 -11.58 7.46 4.74
N ARG A 86 -10.69 7.73 3.79
CA ARG A 86 -10.69 7.10 2.45
C ARG A 86 -9.42 6.28 2.27
N PRO A 87 -9.39 5.02 2.76
CA PRO A 87 -8.21 4.17 2.62
C PRO A 87 -8.01 3.68 1.19
N VAL A 88 -6.76 3.68 0.73
CA VAL A 88 -6.28 3.05 -0.50
C VAL A 88 -5.17 2.08 -0.13
N VAL A 89 -5.27 0.83 -0.53
CA VAL A 89 -4.28 -0.19 -0.25
C VAL A 89 -3.40 -0.43 -1.46
N VAL A 90 -2.08 -0.38 -1.28
CA VAL A 90 -1.11 -0.86 -2.27
C VAL A 90 -0.39 -2.05 -1.66
N HIS A 91 -0.39 -3.19 -2.34
CA HIS A 91 0.19 -4.39 -1.77
C HIS A 91 1.46 -4.85 -2.48
N GLY A 92 2.37 -5.48 -1.74
CA GLY A 92 3.47 -6.25 -2.31
C GLY A 92 3.07 -7.69 -2.60
N GLY A 93 4.04 -8.60 -2.59
CA GLY A 93 3.84 -10.04 -2.83
C GLY A 93 5.14 -10.78 -3.10
N GLY A 94 6.26 -10.21 -2.68
CA GLY A 94 7.59 -10.79 -2.91
C GLY A 94 7.71 -12.26 -2.50
N PRO A 95 7.33 -12.64 -1.27
CA PRO A 95 7.37 -14.02 -0.82
C PRO A 95 6.50 -14.97 -1.67
N GLN A 96 5.27 -14.54 -2.02
CA GLN A 96 4.34 -15.32 -2.81
C GLN A 96 4.84 -15.51 -4.27
N ILE A 97 5.47 -14.47 -4.84
CA ILE A 97 6.11 -14.54 -6.16
C ILE A 97 7.26 -15.53 -6.12
N SER A 98 8.18 -15.42 -5.13
CA SER A 98 9.30 -16.35 -4.99
C SER A 98 8.83 -17.80 -4.86
N ALA A 99 7.85 -18.06 -4.00
CA ALA A 99 7.29 -19.41 -3.83
C ALA A 99 6.65 -19.96 -5.12
N MET A 100 6.07 -19.09 -5.97
CA MET A 100 5.51 -19.54 -7.24
C MET A 100 6.61 -19.80 -8.28
N LEU A 101 7.63 -18.94 -8.36
CA LEU A 101 8.78 -19.16 -9.24
C LEU A 101 9.48 -20.49 -8.91
N ASP A 102 9.72 -20.77 -7.62
CA ASP A 102 10.30 -22.01 -7.15
C ASP A 102 9.46 -23.24 -7.58
N ARG A 103 8.13 -23.16 -7.44
CA ARG A 103 7.20 -24.24 -7.89
C ARG A 103 7.24 -24.48 -9.40
N LEU A 104 7.56 -23.43 -10.17
CA LEU A 104 7.65 -23.50 -11.63
C LEU A 104 9.07 -23.83 -12.11
N GLY A 105 10.05 -23.97 -11.19
CA GLY A 105 11.44 -24.19 -11.51
C GLY A 105 12.14 -23.00 -12.16
N LEU A 106 11.62 -21.79 -11.93
CA LEU A 106 12.18 -20.55 -12.45
C LEU A 106 13.11 -19.91 -11.41
N GLU A 107 14.24 -19.40 -11.88
CA GLU A 107 15.24 -18.79 -11.01
C GLU A 107 14.73 -17.49 -10.39
N THR A 108 14.92 -17.34 -9.08
CA THR A 108 14.69 -16.08 -8.35
C THR A 108 15.99 -15.35 -8.12
N ARG A 109 16.16 -14.16 -8.71
CA ARG A 109 17.36 -13.34 -8.58
C ARG A 109 17.00 -11.91 -8.17
N PHE A 110 17.85 -11.31 -7.32
CA PHE A 110 17.72 -9.93 -6.87
C PHE A 110 19.03 -9.17 -7.12
N GLU A 111 18.91 -7.91 -7.54
CA GLU A 111 20.01 -6.97 -7.68
C GLU A 111 19.64 -5.66 -6.96
N ALA A 112 20.49 -5.20 -6.07
CA ALA A 112 20.24 -4.02 -5.22
C ALA A 112 18.84 -4.00 -4.57
N GLY A 113 18.34 -5.16 -4.11
CA GLY A 113 17.03 -5.31 -3.48
C GLY A 113 15.83 -5.33 -4.45
N LEU A 114 16.06 -5.23 -5.76
CA LEU A 114 15.03 -5.33 -6.79
C LEU A 114 15.05 -6.72 -7.44
N ARG A 115 13.88 -7.30 -7.72
CA ARG A 115 13.78 -8.60 -8.40
C ARG A 115 14.14 -8.44 -9.87
N VAL A 116 15.14 -9.20 -10.34
CA VAL A 116 15.39 -9.33 -11.78
C VAL A 116 14.15 -9.94 -12.41
N THR A 117 13.56 -9.27 -13.40
CA THR A 117 12.25 -9.61 -13.96
C THR A 117 12.39 -9.88 -15.46
N THR A 118 12.56 -11.15 -15.83
CA THR A 118 12.47 -11.59 -17.23
C THR A 118 11.01 -11.57 -17.71
N PRO A 119 10.71 -11.74 -19.00
CA PRO A 119 9.34 -11.87 -19.48
C PRO A 119 8.55 -12.98 -18.76
N GLU A 120 9.17 -14.15 -18.57
CA GLU A 120 8.55 -15.28 -17.88
C GLU A 120 8.31 -14.97 -16.39
N THR A 121 9.28 -14.30 -15.75
CA THR A 121 9.13 -13.82 -14.37
C THR A 121 7.99 -12.81 -14.26
N LEU A 122 7.84 -11.90 -15.24
CA LEU A 122 6.77 -10.91 -15.26
C LEU A 122 5.39 -11.56 -15.32
N ASP A 123 5.22 -12.61 -16.13
CA ASP A 123 3.96 -13.34 -16.20
C ASP A 123 3.59 -13.93 -14.85
N VAL A 124 4.56 -14.53 -14.15
CA VAL A 124 4.34 -15.04 -12.78
C VAL A 124 4.03 -13.89 -11.80
N VAL A 125 4.72 -12.76 -11.88
CA VAL A 125 4.46 -11.57 -11.07
C VAL A 125 3.01 -11.11 -11.26
N ARG A 126 2.55 -10.96 -12.51
CA ARG A 126 1.17 -10.55 -12.81
C ARG A 126 0.16 -11.54 -12.26
N MET A 127 0.32 -12.84 -12.53
CA MET A 127 -0.58 -13.89 -12.03
C MET A 127 -0.67 -13.91 -10.50
N VAL A 128 0.47 -13.80 -9.82
CA VAL A 128 0.53 -13.89 -8.36
C VAL A 128 -0.03 -12.62 -7.71
N LEU A 129 0.39 -11.45 -8.17
CA LEU A 129 -0.06 -10.19 -7.57
C LEU A 129 -1.56 -9.99 -7.77
N THR A 130 -2.07 -10.16 -8.99
CA THR A 130 -3.48 -9.87 -9.31
C THR A 130 -4.43 -11.02 -9.03
N GLY A 131 -3.99 -12.26 -9.33
CA GLY A 131 -4.85 -13.47 -9.23
C GLY A 131 -4.86 -14.09 -7.84
N ARG A 132 -3.81 -13.91 -7.05
CA ARG A 132 -3.70 -14.50 -5.72
C ARG A 132 -3.69 -13.46 -4.62
N VAL A 133 -2.63 -12.68 -4.50
CA VAL A 133 -2.42 -11.76 -3.36
C VAL A 133 -3.55 -10.74 -3.25
N GLN A 134 -3.85 -10.06 -4.35
CA GLN A 134 -4.92 -9.06 -4.38
C GLN A 134 -6.28 -9.70 -4.06
N ARG A 135 -6.59 -10.89 -4.63
CA ARG A 135 -7.87 -11.56 -4.38
C ARG A 135 -8.03 -11.99 -2.93
N GLU A 136 -6.96 -12.46 -2.29
CA GLU A 136 -6.95 -12.78 -0.86
C GLU A 136 -7.24 -11.52 -0.02
N LEU A 137 -6.56 -10.39 -0.27
CA LEU A 137 -6.79 -9.13 0.45
C LEU A 137 -8.19 -8.57 0.23
N VAL A 138 -8.66 -8.53 -1.01
CA VAL A 138 -10.04 -8.10 -1.33
C VAL A 138 -11.04 -8.99 -0.61
N GLY A 139 -10.81 -10.30 -0.57
CA GLY A 139 -11.65 -11.25 0.16
C GLY A 139 -11.69 -10.99 1.66
N HIS A 140 -10.53 -10.73 2.29
CA HIS A 140 -10.47 -10.42 3.71
C HIS A 140 -11.18 -9.10 4.07
N ILE A 141 -11.00 -8.05 3.27
CA ILE A 141 -11.70 -6.78 3.48
C ILE A 141 -13.22 -6.97 3.25
N ASN A 142 -13.60 -7.69 2.18
CA ASN A 142 -15.01 -7.92 1.84
C ASN A 142 -15.72 -8.91 2.76
N ALA A 143 -15.01 -9.63 3.63
CA ALA A 143 -15.62 -10.38 4.72
C ALA A 143 -16.36 -9.48 5.72
N HIS A 144 -16.04 -8.18 5.77
CA HIS A 144 -16.69 -7.18 6.60
C HIS A 144 -17.81 -6.40 5.89
N GLY A 145 -17.96 -6.56 4.58
CA GLY A 145 -18.95 -5.87 3.75
C GLY A 145 -18.41 -5.64 2.32
N PRO A 146 -19.23 -5.20 1.36
CA PRO A 146 -18.83 -5.05 -0.04
C PRO A 146 -17.98 -3.79 -0.26
N PHE A 147 -16.83 -3.69 0.37
CA PHE A 147 -16.02 -2.47 0.41
C PHE A 147 -14.91 -2.44 -0.65
N ALA A 148 -14.16 -3.54 -0.81
CA ALA A 148 -12.92 -3.53 -1.57
C ALA A 148 -13.10 -3.86 -3.05
N VAL A 149 -12.39 -3.09 -3.89
CA VAL A 149 -12.26 -3.34 -5.33
C VAL A 149 -10.78 -3.42 -5.68
N GLY A 150 -10.38 -4.53 -6.34
CA GLY A 150 -9.00 -4.71 -6.80
C GLY A 150 -8.79 -4.13 -8.18
N LEU A 151 -7.66 -3.44 -8.37
CA LEU A 151 -7.17 -2.94 -9.65
C LEU A 151 -5.64 -3.02 -9.70
N THR A 152 -5.07 -2.85 -10.87
CA THR A 152 -3.64 -2.77 -11.13
C THR A 152 -3.27 -1.38 -11.62
N GLY A 153 -1.99 -1.06 -11.68
CA GLY A 153 -1.56 0.17 -12.35
C GLY A 153 -1.85 0.19 -13.86
N GLU A 154 -2.11 -0.99 -14.49
CA GLU A 154 -2.49 -1.08 -15.90
C GLU A 154 -3.95 -0.62 -16.15
N ASP A 155 -4.85 -0.84 -15.16
CA ASP A 155 -6.27 -0.55 -15.30
C ASP A 155 -6.50 0.97 -15.46
N ALA A 156 -7.21 1.36 -16.50
CA ALA A 156 -7.46 2.75 -16.86
C ALA A 156 -6.19 3.63 -16.93
N HIS A 157 -5.03 3.03 -17.22
CA HIS A 157 -3.72 3.70 -17.14
C HIS A 157 -3.48 4.41 -15.81
N THR A 158 -3.87 3.76 -14.71
CA THR A 158 -3.72 4.32 -13.36
C THR A 158 -2.26 4.67 -13.02
N MET A 159 -1.29 3.88 -13.54
CA MET A 159 0.14 4.17 -13.42
C MET A 159 0.84 3.99 -14.77
N THR A 160 1.68 4.96 -15.12
CA THR A 160 2.62 4.85 -16.23
C THR A 160 4.02 4.63 -15.70
N ALA A 161 4.72 3.60 -16.20
CA ALA A 161 6.07 3.26 -15.77
C ALA A 161 7.10 3.42 -16.90
N VAL A 162 8.35 3.63 -16.50
CA VAL A 162 9.51 3.53 -17.39
C VAL A 162 10.48 2.49 -16.85
N ARG A 163 11.28 1.90 -17.72
CA ARG A 163 12.29 0.91 -17.33
C ARG A 163 13.26 1.49 -16.32
N ARG A 164 13.46 0.76 -15.21
CA ARG A 164 14.37 1.14 -14.12
C ARG A 164 15.55 0.16 -14.05
N PRO A 165 16.81 0.59 -14.31
CA PRO A 165 17.97 -0.22 -14.01
C PRO A 165 18.25 -0.27 -12.50
N ALA A 166 18.85 -1.34 -12.01
CA ALA A 166 19.46 -1.36 -10.68
C ALA A 166 20.77 -0.56 -10.68
N ARG A 167 21.18 -0.07 -9.52
CA ARG A 167 22.51 0.51 -9.30
C ARG A 167 23.31 -0.40 -8.36
N VAL A 168 24.40 -0.97 -8.90
CA VAL A 168 25.34 -1.81 -8.14
C VAL A 168 26.70 -1.17 -8.25
N ASP A 169 27.32 -0.83 -7.14
CA ASP A 169 28.61 -0.13 -7.08
C ASP A 169 28.70 1.10 -8.02
N GLY A 170 27.63 1.88 -8.05
CA GLY A 170 27.50 3.08 -8.90
C GLY A 170 27.24 2.82 -10.39
N ARG A 171 27.26 1.55 -10.84
CA ARG A 171 27.00 1.15 -12.23
C ARG A 171 25.55 0.79 -12.43
N ALA A 172 24.98 1.18 -13.58
CA ALA A 172 23.65 0.74 -13.98
C ALA A 172 23.70 -0.73 -14.44
N VAL A 173 22.87 -1.57 -13.85
CA VAL A 173 22.71 -2.99 -14.19
C VAL A 173 21.30 -3.19 -14.72
N ASP A 174 21.17 -3.82 -15.88
CA ASP A 174 19.86 -4.18 -16.43
C ASP A 174 19.25 -5.33 -15.62
N ILE A 175 18.08 -5.10 -15.11
CA ILE A 175 17.31 -6.06 -14.30
C ILE A 175 15.99 -6.47 -14.98
N GLY A 176 15.90 -6.28 -16.30
CA GLY A 176 14.77 -6.69 -17.11
C GLY A 176 13.58 -5.75 -17.01
N LEU A 177 12.39 -6.33 -16.88
CA LEU A 177 11.11 -5.64 -16.91
C LEU A 177 10.72 -5.08 -15.51
N VAL A 178 11.63 -4.32 -14.92
CA VAL A 178 11.40 -3.55 -13.69
C VAL A 178 11.15 -2.09 -14.05
N GLY A 179 10.11 -1.50 -13.46
CA GLY A 179 9.69 -0.12 -13.74
C GLY A 179 9.77 0.81 -12.53
N ASP A 180 9.93 2.10 -12.83
CA ASP A 180 9.65 3.20 -11.91
C ASP A 180 8.43 3.97 -12.39
N VAL A 181 7.54 4.38 -11.47
CA VAL A 181 6.34 5.15 -11.82
C VAL A 181 6.75 6.58 -12.13
N VAL A 182 6.38 7.04 -13.32
CA VAL A 182 6.66 8.41 -13.77
C VAL A 182 5.42 9.28 -13.86
N ASP A 183 4.24 8.67 -13.95
CA ASP A 183 2.96 9.36 -13.98
C ASP A 183 1.86 8.51 -13.34
N VAL A 184 0.87 9.17 -12.72
CA VAL A 184 -0.30 8.53 -12.13
C VAL A 184 -1.55 9.27 -12.57
N ASN A 185 -2.47 8.54 -13.19
CA ASN A 185 -3.83 9.00 -13.44
C ASN A 185 -4.74 8.52 -12.29
N PRO A 186 -5.11 9.38 -11.33
CA PRO A 186 -5.88 8.98 -10.16
C PRO A 186 -7.38 8.82 -10.43
N ALA A 187 -7.87 9.07 -11.65
CA ALA A 187 -9.29 9.18 -11.94
C ALA A 187 -10.11 7.95 -11.53
N MET A 188 -9.64 6.74 -11.86
CA MET A 188 -10.33 5.50 -11.50
C MET A 188 -10.33 5.28 -9.98
N VAL A 189 -9.19 5.53 -9.31
CA VAL A 189 -9.09 5.40 -7.85
C VAL A 189 -10.00 6.40 -7.15
N ARG A 190 -10.03 7.66 -7.62
CA ARG A 190 -10.94 8.70 -7.07
C ARG A 190 -12.41 8.31 -7.26
N ALA A 191 -12.80 7.79 -8.43
CA ALA A 191 -14.17 7.32 -8.68
C ALA A 191 -14.60 6.20 -7.72
N LEU A 192 -13.71 5.25 -7.41
CA LEU A 192 -13.98 4.22 -6.42
C LEU A 192 -14.14 4.79 -5.01
N LEU A 193 -13.28 5.74 -4.61
CA LEU A 193 -13.36 6.41 -3.32
C LEU A 193 -14.64 7.26 -3.17
N GLU A 194 -15.12 7.90 -4.26
CA GLU A 194 -16.37 8.65 -4.30
C GLU A 194 -17.59 7.75 -4.15
N GLN A 195 -17.49 6.50 -4.58
CA GLN A 195 -18.51 5.46 -4.41
C GLN A 195 -18.36 4.68 -3.10
N ASP A 196 -17.57 5.18 -2.15
CA ASP A 196 -17.32 4.59 -0.85
C ASP A 196 -16.65 3.19 -0.91
N HIS A 197 -15.90 2.90 -1.98
CA HIS A 197 -15.09 1.69 -2.09
C HIS A 197 -13.66 1.89 -1.60
N ILE A 198 -13.02 0.79 -1.25
CA ILE A 198 -11.61 0.71 -0.86
C ILE A 198 -10.81 0.13 -2.03
N PRO A 199 -10.04 0.96 -2.78
CA PRO A 199 -9.19 0.45 -3.85
C PRO A 199 -8.03 -0.38 -3.30
N VAL A 200 -7.80 -1.57 -3.87
CA VAL A 200 -6.67 -2.45 -3.57
C VAL A 200 -5.83 -2.60 -4.83
N VAL A 201 -4.65 -1.98 -4.84
CA VAL A 201 -3.84 -1.77 -6.05
C VAL A 201 -2.64 -2.71 -6.08
N SER A 202 -2.51 -3.50 -7.14
CA SER A 202 -1.30 -4.27 -7.45
C SER A 202 -0.29 -3.40 -8.21
N PRO A 203 1.01 -3.41 -7.84
CA PRO A 203 2.02 -2.54 -8.44
C PRO A 203 2.59 -3.13 -9.75
N VAL A 204 1.73 -3.27 -10.74
CA VAL A 204 2.06 -3.63 -12.11
C VAL A 204 1.58 -2.49 -13.00
N ALA A 205 2.44 -1.95 -13.84
CA ALA A 205 2.13 -0.75 -14.63
C ALA A 205 2.63 -0.89 -16.07
N ARG A 206 1.99 -0.20 -16.99
CA ARG A 206 2.36 -0.17 -18.41
C ARG A 206 3.17 1.08 -18.72
N GLY A 207 4.20 0.94 -19.56
CA GLY A 207 4.94 2.06 -20.10
C GLY A 207 4.33 2.61 -21.39
N ALA A 208 4.74 3.82 -21.75
CA ALA A 208 4.40 4.43 -23.05
C ALA A 208 4.94 3.62 -24.25
N ASP A 209 5.95 2.79 -24.03
CA ASP A 209 6.51 1.81 -24.99
C ASP A 209 5.62 0.56 -25.17
N GLY A 210 4.49 0.49 -24.48
CA GLY A 210 3.57 -0.66 -24.49
C GLY A 210 4.01 -1.82 -23.62
N GLN A 211 5.20 -1.76 -23.00
CA GLN A 211 5.73 -2.81 -22.13
C GLN A 211 5.07 -2.76 -20.76
N VAL A 212 4.86 -3.92 -20.16
CA VAL A 212 4.41 -4.00 -18.77
C VAL A 212 5.63 -4.18 -17.87
N TYR A 213 5.59 -3.52 -16.71
CA TYR A 213 6.67 -3.50 -15.74
C TYR A 213 6.20 -3.95 -14.36
N ASN A 214 7.06 -4.72 -13.70
CA ASN A 214 6.99 -4.98 -12.26
C ASN A 214 7.49 -3.74 -11.53
N VAL A 215 6.64 -3.11 -10.73
CA VAL A 215 6.96 -1.88 -10.00
C VAL A 215 7.15 -2.20 -8.51
N ASN A 216 8.11 -1.51 -7.88
CA ASN A 216 8.26 -1.61 -6.43
C ASN A 216 7.03 -1.04 -5.71
N ALA A 217 6.43 -1.81 -4.81
CA ALA A 217 5.18 -1.45 -4.13
C ALA A 217 5.31 -0.21 -3.22
N ASP A 218 6.48 0.03 -2.62
CA ASP A 218 6.73 1.20 -1.78
C ASP A 218 6.71 2.49 -2.64
N LEU A 219 7.34 2.42 -3.83
CA LEU A 219 7.37 3.54 -4.78
C LEU A 219 6.01 3.77 -5.46
N ALA A 220 5.29 2.69 -5.79
CA ALA A 220 3.92 2.78 -6.31
C ALA A 220 2.98 3.43 -5.30
N ALA A 221 3.07 3.05 -4.03
CA ALA A 221 2.27 3.64 -2.95
C ALA A 221 2.58 5.13 -2.76
N ALA A 222 3.85 5.51 -2.84
CA ALA A 222 4.26 6.91 -2.75
C ALA A 222 3.72 7.74 -3.93
N ALA A 223 3.81 7.23 -5.15
CA ALA A 223 3.29 7.91 -6.34
C ALA A 223 1.77 8.09 -6.28
N LEU A 224 1.04 7.05 -5.86
CA LEU A 224 -0.42 7.14 -5.65
C LEU A 224 -0.77 8.13 -4.53
N ALA A 225 -0.02 8.13 -3.42
CA ALA A 225 -0.27 9.04 -2.31
C ALA A 225 -0.15 10.51 -2.76
N VAL A 226 0.85 10.83 -3.58
CA VAL A 226 1.02 12.17 -4.17
C VAL A 226 -0.15 12.51 -5.09
N ALA A 227 -0.49 11.64 -6.04
CA ALA A 227 -1.52 11.90 -7.03
C ALA A 227 -2.95 12.01 -6.43
N LEU A 228 -3.16 11.41 -5.26
CA LEU A 228 -4.43 11.43 -4.53
C LEU A 228 -4.50 12.55 -3.49
N ASP A 229 -3.46 13.38 -3.35
CA ASP A 229 -3.33 14.39 -2.29
C ASP A 229 -3.53 13.76 -0.89
N ALA A 230 -2.92 12.61 -0.66
CA ALA A 230 -3.14 11.84 0.55
C ALA A 230 -2.64 12.61 1.80
N GLU A 231 -3.44 12.61 2.86
CA GLU A 231 -3.04 13.17 4.15
C GLU A 231 -1.91 12.36 4.78
N ARG A 232 -1.93 11.02 4.58
CA ARG A 232 -0.94 10.11 5.13
C ARG A 232 -0.56 9.01 4.15
N LEU A 233 0.71 8.64 4.20
CA LEU A 233 1.24 7.40 3.64
C LEU A 233 1.71 6.51 4.80
N VAL A 234 1.24 5.28 4.89
CA VAL A 234 1.68 4.30 5.89
C VAL A 234 2.35 3.14 5.18
N MET A 235 3.62 2.91 5.47
CA MET A 235 4.39 1.79 4.93
C MET A 235 4.62 0.73 6.00
N LEU A 236 3.99 -0.42 5.87
CA LEU A 236 4.24 -1.56 6.73
C LEU A 236 5.52 -2.28 6.30
N THR A 237 6.35 -2.61 7.28
CA THR A 237 7.66 -3.26 7.11
C THR A 237 7.87 -4.34 8.17
N ASP A 238 8.99 -5.05 8.09
CA ASP A 238 9.36 -6.13 9.01
C ASP A 238 10.33 -5.68 10.13
N VAL A 239 10.47 -4.36 10.30
CA VAL A 239 11.31 -3.75 11.35
C VAL A 239 10.54 -2.63 12.04
N GLU A 240 10.96 -2.25 13.23
CA GLU A 240 10.27 -1.25 14.06
C GLU A 240 10.24 0.15 13.43
N GLY A 241 11.20 0.47 12.55
CA GLY A 241 11.33 1.77 11.89
C GLY A 241 12.72 1.93 11.27
N LEU A 242 13.13 3.17 11.04
CA LEU A 242 14.49 3.51 10.63
C LEU A 242 15.38 3.59 11.88
N TYR A 243 16.38 2.71 11.95
CA TYR A 243 17.37 2.74 13.03
C TYR A 243 18.42 3.84 12.82
N ALA A 244 18.86 4.45 13.93
CA ALA A 244 19.82 5.56 13.89
C ALA A 244 21.21 5.13 13.40
N ASP A 245 21.64 3.93 13.77
CA ASP A 245 22.99 3.39 13.44
C ASP A 245 22.94 1.85 13.37
N TRP A 246 22.28 1.32 12.35
CA TRP A 246 22.24 -0.13 12.12
C TRP A 246 23.55 -0.64 11.50
N PRO A 247 24.16 -1.78 11.99
CA PRO A 247 23.63 -2.71 13.00
C PRO A 247 24.06 -2.41 14.44
N HIS A 248 24.70 -1.28 14.73
CA HIS A 248 25.31 -0.97 16.03
C HIS A 248 24.30 -0.49 17.07
N SER A 249 23.13 0.01 16.62
CA SER A 249 22.05 0.47 17.49
C SER A 249 20.69 0.01 16.95
N THR A 250 19.78 -0.33 17.85
CA THR A 250 18.35 -0.58 17.58
C THR A 250 17.48 0.61 17.95
N GLU A 251 18.09 1.77 18.27
CA GLU A 251 17.35 2.99 18.50
C GLU A 251 16.64 3.47 17.23
N VAL A 252 15.31 3.59 17.29
CA VAL A 252 14.47 4.03 16.17
C VAL A 252 14.43 5.54 16.11
N ILE A 253 14.67 6.09 14.95
CA ILE A 253 14.45 7.52 14.68
C ILE A 253 12.93 7.74 14.60
N GLY A 254 12.32 8.27 15.65
CA GLY A 254 10.87 8.45 15.73
C GLY A 254 10.33 9.49 14.72
N ARG A 255 11.09 10.54 14.43
CA ARG A 255 10.69 11.61 13.50
C ARG A 255 11.87 12.27 12.83
N LEU A 256 11.74 12.55 11.52
CA LEU A 256 12.73 13.32 10.75
C LEU A 256 12.05 14.12 9.64
N THR A 257 12.73 15.19 9.20
CA THR A 257 12.29 15.99 8.06
C THR A 257 12.72 15.37 6.74
N ALA A 258 12.10 15.80 5.63
CA ALA A 258 12.49 15.38 4.28
C ALA A 258 13.98 15.65 4.00
N ARG A 259 14.51 16.80 4.42
CA ARG A 259 15.93 17.14 4.27
C ARG A 259 16.85 16.22 5.07
N ALA A 260 16.49 15.92 6.32
CA ALA A 260 17.27 15.02 7.15
C ALA A 260 17.29 13.60 6.55
N LEU A 261 16.15 13.11 6.06
CA LEU A 261 16.05 11.83 5.39
C LEU A 261 16.90 11.77 4.12
N ASP A 262 16.87 12.83 3.29
CA ASP A 262 17.66 12.90 2.04
C ASP A 262 19.16 12.68 2.29
N GLY A 263 19.66 13.27 3.38
CA GLY A 263 21.06 13.08 3.81
C GLY A 263 21.40 11.66 4.27
N LEU A 264 20.40 10.87 4.72
CA LEU A 264 20.59 9.51 5.20
C LEU A 264 20.48 8.44 4.09
N LEU A 265 19.77 8.73 2.98
CA LEU A 265 19.50 7.75 1.93
C LEU A 265 20.76 7.01 1.41
N PRO A 266 21.91 7.67 1.16
CA PRO A 266 23.09 7.01 0.61
C PRO A 266 23.67 5.91 1.50
N GLY A 267 23.40 5.95 2.80
CA GLY A 267 23.90 4.97 3.79
C GLY A 267 22.92 3.85 4.12
N LEU A 268 21.71 3.85 3.54
CA LEU A 268 20.68 2.89 3.90
C LEU A 268 20.90 1.52 3.24
N ALA A 269 20.60 0.47 4.00
CA ALA A 269 20.56 -0.90 3.47
C ALA A 269 19.52 -1.06 2.36
N SER A 270 19.78 -1.94 1.40
CA SER A 270 18.96 -2.15 0.20
C SER A 270 17.48 -2.44 0.48
N GLY A 271 17.16 -3.10 1.60
CA GLY A 271 15.76 -3.37 2.00
C GLY A 271 15.01 -2.15 2.55
N MET A 272 15.72 -1.19 3.16
CA MET A 272 15.14 0.03 3.73
C MET A 272 15.10 1.18 2.70
N LEU A 273 16.06 1.23 1.80
CA LEU A 273 16.20 2.31 0.82
C LEU A 273 14.93 2.59 0.01
N PRO A 274 14.23 1.62 -0.62
CA PRO A 274 13.02 1.92 -1.38
C PRO A 274 11.90 2.51 -0.53
N LYS A 275 11.78 2.09 0.74
CA LYS A 275 10.76 2.59 1.67
C LYS A 275 11.00 4.06 2.01
N MET A 276 12.26 4.39 2.35
CA MET A 276 12.65 5.75 2.70
C MET A 276 12.65 6.67 1.48
N GLU A 277 13.06 6.17 0.30
CA GLU A 277 12.91 6.88 -0.99
C GLU A 277 11.43 7.18 -1.27
N GLY A 278 10.54 6.21 -1.07
CA GLY A 278 9.10 6.40 -1.20
C GLY A 278 8.55 7.44 -0.22
N CYS A 279 8.92 7.38 1.06
CA CYS A 279 8.52 8.37 2.06
C CYS A 279 9.00 9.78 1.67
N LEU A 280 10.26 9.92 1.21
CA LEU A 280 10.81 11.18 0.78
C LEU A 280 10.06 11.75 -0.44
N ARG A 281 9.82 10.91 -1.46
CA ARG A 281 9.04 11.30 -2.66
C ARG A 281 7.63 11.74 -2.27
N ALA A 282 6.95 10.99 -1.40
CA ALA A 282 5.60 11.31 -0.95
C ALA A 282 5.54 12.67 -0.23
N VAL A 283 6.42 12.90 0.74
CA VAL A 283 6.43 14.13 1.52
C VAL A 283 6.83 15.33 0.68
N ARG A 284 7.82 15.19 -0.22
CA ARG A 284 8.19 16.25 -1.18
C ARG A 284 7.08 16.53 -2.20
N GLY A 285 6.25 15.53 -2.50
CA GLY A 285 5.09 15.64 -3.37
C GLY A 285 3.83 16.18 -2.69
N GLY A 286 3.88 16.55 -1.40
CA GLY A 286 2.77 17.20 -0.69
C GLY A 286 2.06 16.36 0.37
N VAL A 287 2.38 15.06 0.51
CA VAL A 287 1.86 14.22 1.59
C VAL A 287 2.34 14.76 2.93
N ARG A 288 1.40 15.01 3.86
CA ARG A 288 1.75 15.68 5.13
C ARG A 288 2.59 14.84 6.08
N LYS A 289 2.36 13.54 6.12
CA LYS A 289 3.14 12.60 6.94
C LYS A 289 3.29 11.27 6.21
N ALA A 290 4.50 10.73 6.20
CA ALA A 290 4.76 9.36 5.77
C ALA A 290 5.30 8.56 6.96
N HIS A 291 4.70 7.40 7.22
CA HIS A 291 5.03 6.55 8.36
C HIS A 291 5.64 5.23 7.88
N VAL A 292 6.70 4.80 8.54
CA VAL A 292 7.26 3.45 8.39
C VAL A 292 7.10 2.74 9.73
N VAL A 293 6.31 1.67 9.75
CA VAL A 293 5.90 1.00 10.98
C VAL A 293 6.01 -0.52 10.84
N ASP A 294 6.21 -1.20 11.96
CA ASP A 294 6.28 -2.66 12.00
C ASP A 294 4.90 -3.29 11.73
N GLY A 295 4.75 -3.90 10.56
CA GLY A 295 3.54 -4.60 10.16
C GLY A 295 3.28 -5.91 10.91
N ARG A 296 4.23 -6.40 11.71
CA ARG A 296 4.07 -7.58 12.56
C ARG A 296 3.32 -7.26 13.85
N VAL A 297 3.21 -5.97 14.19
CA VAL A 297 2.45 -5.52 15.37
C VAL A 297 0.96 -5.42 14.98
N PRO A 298 0.06 -6.10 15.71
CA PRO A 298 -1.38 -5.97 15.45
C PRO A 298 -1.85 -4.52 15.54
N HIS A 299 -2.77 -4.14 14.65
CA HIS A 299 -3.35 -2.80 14.59
C HIS A 299 -2.31 -1.67 14.33
N ALA A 300 -1.18 -1.99 13.68
CA ALA A 300 -0.14 -1.01 13.37
C ALA A 300 -0.66 0.13 12.49
N VAL A 301 -1.58 -0.14 11.56
CA VAL A 301 -2.18 0.88 10.68
C VAL A 301 -3.00 1.87 11.49
N LEU A 302 -3.91 1.41 12.33
CA LEU A 302 -4.74 2.28 13.17
C LEU A 302 -3.88 3.13 14.11
N ARG A 303 -2.90 2.51 14.75
CA ARG A 303 -1.99 3.21 15.66
C ARG A 303 -1.16 4.29 14.96
N SER A 304 -0.72 4.05 13.72
CA SER A 304 0.05 5.04 12.96
C SER A 304 -0.79 6.22 12.45
N VAL A 305 -2.07 6.00 12.20
CA VAL A 305 -2.98 7.04 11.70
C VAL A 305 -3.57 7.87 12.86
N LEU A 306 -3.87 7.24 14.00
CA LEU A 306 -4.65 7.85 15.08
C LEU A 306 -3.79 8.40 16.22
N ALA A 307 -2.63 7.83 16.48
CA ALA A 307 -1.80 8.28 17.59
C ALA A 307 -1.12 9.63 17.26
N GLU A 308 -1.02 10.51 18.24
CA GLU A 308 -0.24 11.75 18.14
C GLU A 308 1.24 11.45 17.87
N THR A 309 1.77 10.45 18.55
CA THR A 309 3.10 9.88 18.30
C THR A 309 2.92 8.50 17.68
N SER A 310 3.18 8.43 16.35
CA SER A 310 3.13 7.16 15.62
C SER A 310 4.25 6.23 16.09
N PRO A 311 3.98 4.94 16.29
CA PRO A 311 5.06 3.96 16.43
C PRO A 311 5.92 3.95 15.17
N GLY A 312 7.22 3.67 15.31
CA GLY A 312 8.14 3.63 14.17
C GLY A 312 8.67 5.00 13.75
N THR A 313 8.90 5.18 12.47
CA THR A 313 9.50 6.41 11.92
C THR A 313 8.47 7.25 11.17
N THR A 314 8.39 8.53 11.48
CA THR A 314 7.55 9.51 10.77
C THR A 314 8.41 10.51 10.00
N VAL A 315 8.19 10.59 8.71
CA VAL A 315 8.80 11.61 7.83
C VAL A 315 7.79 12.74 7.62
N VAL A 316 8.27 13.97 7.78
CA VAL A 316 7.45 15.20 7.63
C VAL A 316 8.11 16.20 6.67
N PRO A 317 7.34 17.15 6.11
CA PRO A 317 7.90 18.25 5.32
C PRO A 317 8.93 19.05 6.11
N ASP A 318 9.84 19.69 5.41
CA ASP A 318 10.72 20.68 6.01
C ASP A 318 9.89 21.87 6.51
N VAL A 319 10.20 22.38 7.71
CA VAL A 319 9.54 23.59 8.20
C VAL A 319 9.98 24.74 7.28
N VAL A 320 9.03 25.34 6.58
CA VAL A 320 9.28 26.59 5.87
C VAL A 320 9.39 27.67 6.95
N THR A 321 10.59 27.98 7.41
CA THR A 321 10.87 29.23 8.12
C THR A 321 10.57 30.36 7.13
N ARG A 322 9.40 30.99 7.24
CA ARG A 322 9.19 32.30 6.58
C ARG A 322 10.31 33.21 7.08
N PRO A 323 11.08 33.83 6.19
CA PRO A 323 12.01 34.88 6.64
C PRO A 323 11.18 35.92 7.38
N ASP A 324 11.65 36.22 8.58
CA ASP A 324 11.08 37.23 9.44
C ASP A 324 10.96 38.53 8.61
N GLN A 325 9.75 38.97 8.34
CA GLN A 325 9.52 40.31 7.80
C GLN A 325 9.80 41.27 8.96
N THR A 326 11.09 41.54 9.17
CA THR A 326 11.50 42.67 9.96
C THR A 326 10.86 43.91 9.32
N ARG A 327 9.88 44.42 10.03
CA ARG A 327 9.24 45.71 9.78
C ARG A 327 10.34 46.79 9.87
N GLU A 328 10.54 47.49 8.77
CA GLU A 328 11.01 48.90 8.79
C GLU A 328 9.84 49.82 9.10
#